data_9d51226694c8276fa9d7a91b49c06a79
#
_entry.id   9d51226694c8276fa9d7a91b49c06a79
#
_cell.length_a   1.000
_cell.length_b   1.000
_cell.length_c   1.000
_cell.angle_alpha   90.00
_cell.angle_beta   90.00
_cell.angle_gamma   90.00
#
_symmetry.space_group_name_H-M   'P 1'
#
loop_
_entity.id
_entity.type
_entity.pdbx_description
1 polymer ?
#
loop_
_entity_poly.entity_id
_entity_poly.type
_entity_poly.pdbx_seq_one_letter_code
_entity_poly.pdbx_strand_id
1 'polypeptide(L)'
;MGENKNEKEKKEDVVIVENVEEEKENNTESEENTIKISNDTVATYAGIAISEIAGVYGMGGTFAGITEAISGKKSYTKGVKVEILDSKSAKIDVSIVVEYGTRIPDIAFEIQTKVKKSVETMTGLKVSAVNVNIQGVHAISEKEEESEETVEEENLND
;
A
#
# COMPACT_ATOMS: atom_id res chain seq x y z
N MET A 1 42.64 17.14 8.75
CA MET A 1 42.34 15.70 8.52
C MET A 1 41.11 15.37 9.33
N GLY A 2 39.96 15.48 8.75
CA GLY A 2 38.69 15.15 9.36
C GLY A 2 38.03 14.00 8.58
N GLU A 3 38.01 12.82 9.18
CA GLU A 3 37.20 11.72 8.67
C GLU A 3 35.77 11.97 9.04
N ASN A 4 34.97 12.34 8.04
CA ASN A 4 33.53 12.51 8.18
C ASN A 4 32.88 11.15 7.86
N LYS A 5 32.74 10.28 8.86
CA LYS A 5 31.90 9.11 8.78
C LYS A 5 30.44 9.54 8.90
N ASN A 6 29.82 9.74 7.77
CA ASN A 6 28.38 9.93 7.67
C ASN A 6 27.71 8.55 7.72
N GLU A 7 27.55 7.98 8.91
CA GLU A 7 26.66 6.86 9.13
C GLU A 7 25.21 7.37 9.03
N LYS A 8 24.61 7.18 7.87
CA LYS A 8 23.15 7.26 7.74
C LYS A 8 22.53 6.10 8.51
N GLU A 9 22.23 6.32 9.77
CA GLU A 9 21.30 5.46 10.49
C GLU A 9 19.95 5.48 9.77
N LYS A 10 19.57 4.36 9.16
CA LYS A 10 18.23 4.08 8.73
C LYS A 10 17.37 4.00 9.99
N LYS A 11 16.70 5.09 10.36
CA LYS A 11 15.66 5.05 11.37
C LYS A 11 14.50 4.26 10.79
N GLU A 12 14.36 3.02 11.24
CA GLU A 12 13.13 2.27 11.06
C GLU A 12 12.06 2.94 11.93
N ASP A 13 11.10 3.59 11.30
CA ASP A 13 9.97 4.17 11.99
C ASP A 13 9.06 3.04 12.51
N VAL A 14 9.17 2.78 13.78
CA VAL A 14 8.38 1.76 14.48
C VAL A 14 7.35 2.46 15.35
N VAL A 15 6.07 2.18 15.14
CA VAL A 15 4.98 2.71 15.97
C VAL A 15 4.69 1.78 17.13
N ILE A 16 4.61 2.35 18.31
CA ILE A 16 4.20 1.66 19.54
C ILE A 16 2.75 2.01 19.81
N VAL A 17 1.86 1.02 19.73
CA VAL A 17 0.46 1.18 20.16
C VAL A 17 0.33 0.62 21.57
N GLU A 18 0.07 1.51 22.52
CA GLU A 18 -0.22 1.14 23.89
C GLU A 18 -1.68 0.70 24.02
N ASN A 19 -1.91 -0.51 24.49
CA ASN A 19 -3.24 -0.95 24.92
C ASN A 19 -3.50 -0.35 26.32
N VAL A 20 -4.35 0.66 26.38
CA VAL A 20 -4.86 1.18 27.64
C VAL A 20 -6.05 0.33 28.05
N GLU A 21 -5.83 -0.65 28.90
CA GLU A 21 -6.92 -1.21 29.72
C GLU A 21 -7.01 -0.41 31.03
N GLU A 22 -8.23 0.05 31.33
CA GLU A 22 -8.54 0.84 32.52
C GLU A 22 -8.23 0.11 33.83
N GLU A 23 -7.49 0.82 34.67
CA GLU A 23 -7.38 0.82 36.11
C GLU A 23 -7.72 -0.46 36.91
N LYS A 24 -6.69 -1.02 37.55
CA LYS A 24 -6.70 -1.29 38.99
C LYS A 24 -5.29 -1.18 39.55
N GLU A 25 -5.13 -0.25 40.48
CA GLU A 25 -3.95 -0.12 41.34
C GLU A 25 -3.56 -1.47 41.94
N ASN A 26 -2.41 -1.98 41.57
CA ASN A 26 -1.54 -2.75 42.41
C ASN A 26 -0.13 -2.68 41.83
N ASN A 27 0.75 -2.12 42.64
CA ASN A 27 2.17 -1.94 42.45
C ASN A 27 2.87 -3.31 42.30
N THR A 28 2.98 -3.75 41.06
CA THR A 28 3.92 -4.74 40.56
C THR A 28 4.43 -4.21 39.24
N GLU A 29 5.73 -4.23 39.00
CA GLU A 29 6.37 -3.87 37.75
C GLU A 29 5.61 -4.60 36.60
N SER A 30 4.61 -3.93 36.03
CA SER A 30 3.87 -4.47 34.92
C SER A 30 4.77 -4.33 33.70
N GLU A 31 5.22 -5.46 33.18
CA GLU A 31 5.77 -5.51 31.83
C GLU A 31 4.70 -4.93 30.89
N GLU A 32 4.92 -3.71 30.41
CA GLU A 32 3.99 -3.07 29.46
C GLU A 32 3.97 -3.86 28.18
N ASN A 33 2.84 -4.45 27.86
CA ASN A 33 2.64 -5.13 26.58
C ASN A 33 2.56 -4.08 25.47
N THR A 34 3.54 -4.06 24.58
CA THR A 34 3.58 -3.13 23.45
C THR A 34 3.40 -3.86 22.13
N ILE A 35 2.60 -3.28 21.24
CA ILE A 35 2.46 -3.74 19.84
C ILE A 35 3.18 -2.73 18.94
N LYS A 36 4.15 -3.22 18.17
CA LYS A 36 4.91 -2.41 17.20
C LYS A 36 4.45 -2.75 15.80
N ILE A 37 4.04 -1.74 15.03
CA ILE A 37 3.59 -1.88 13.65
C ILE A 37 4.58 -1.16 12.75
N SER A 38 5.14 -1.87 11.76
CA SER A 38 6.07 -1.29 10.80
C SER A 38 5.33 -0.54 9.68
N ASN A 39 6.03 0.41 9.03
CA ASN A 39 5.52 1.10 7.85
C ASN A 39 5.14 0.12 6.74
N ASP A 40 5.92 -0.94 6.53
CA ASP A 40 5.64 -1.97 5.53
C ASP A 40 4.34 -2.73 5.83
N THR A 41 4.02 -2.95 7.10
CA THR A 41 2.75 -3.57 7.48
C THR A 41 1.57 -2.68 7.09
N VAL A 42 1.65 -1.39 7.40
CA VAL A 42 0.62 -0.40 7.01
C VAL A 42 0.51 -0.30 5.48
N ALA A 43 1.65 -0.24 4.78
CA ALA A 43 1.71 -0.20 3.32
C ALA A 43 1.08 -1.45 2.69
N THR A 44 1.27 -2.63 3.29
CA THR A 44 0.66 -3.87 2.81
C THR A 44 -0.87 -3.83 2.91
N TYR A 45 -1.43 -3.40 4.03
CA TYR A 45 -2.89 -3.25 4.17
C TYR A 45 -3.46 -2.23 3.18
N ALA A 46 -2.78 -1.11 2.99
CA ALA A 46 -3.16 -0.11 2.00
C ALA A 46 -3.12 -0.69 0.57
N GLY A 47 -2.05 -1.38 0.21
CA GLY A 47 -1.87 -1.98 -1.10
C GLY A 47 -2.90 -3.07 -1.42
N ILE A 48 -3.23 -3.93 -0.45
CA ILE A 48 -4.30 -4.92 -0.60
C ILE A 48 -5.64 -4.23 -0.86
N ALA A 49 -5.98 -3.21 -0.07
CA ALA A 49 -7.22 -2.46 -0.24
C ALA A 49 -7.32 -1.80 -1.63
N ILE A 50 -6.21 -1.30 -2.18
CA ILE A 50 -6.14 -0.70 -3.51
C ILE A 50 -6.30 -1.77 -4.59
N SER A 51 -5.69 -2.93 -4.43
CA SER A 51 -5.74 -4.02 -5.43
C SER A 51 -7.14 -4.57 -5.68
N GLU A 52 -8.06 -4.33 -4.76
CA GLU A 52 -9.48 -4.73 -4.87
C GLU A 52 -10.35 -3.70 -5.59
N ILE A 53 -9.79 -2.54 -5.98
CA ILE A 53 -10.55 -1.46 -6.61
C ILE A 53 -10.54 -1.65 -8.12
N ALA A 54 -11.72 -1.73 -8.72
CA ALA A 54 -11.86 -1.77 -10.17
C ALA A 54 -11.37 -0.47 -10.82
N GLY A 55 -10.65 -0.58 -11.93
CA GLY A 55 -10.08 0.56 -12.65
C GLY A 55 -8.65 0.93 -12.21
N VAL A 56 -8.12 0.29 -11.17
CA VAL A 56 -6.69 0.33 -10.86
C VAL A 56 -5.99 -0.76 -11.67
N TYR A 57 -5.16 -0.36 -12.61
CA TYR A 57 -4.36 -1.29 -13.40
C TYR A 57 -3.15 -1.80 -12.63
N GLY A 58 -2.48 -0.93 -11.89
CA GLY A 58 -1.31 -1.29 -11.11
C GLY A 58 -0.87 -0.21 -10.14
N MET A 59 0.05 -0.58 -9.27
CA MET A 59 0.67 0.30 -8.29
C MET A 59 2.16 0.47 -8.55
N GLY A 60 2.68 1.65 -8.24
CA GLY A 60 4.08 1.99 -8.40
C GLY A 60 4.45 2.57 -9.75
N GLY A 61 5.53 3.34 -9.78
CA GLY A 61 6.06 3.96 -10.99
C GLY A 61 6.74 2.96 -11.92
N THR A 62 6.58 3.19 -13.20
CA THR A 62 7.27 2.53 -14.32
C THR A 62 7.09 1.02 -14.44
N PHE A 63 6.14 0.60 -15.28
CA PHE A 63 6.08 -0.71 -15.98
C PHE A 63 6.50 -1.94 -15.15
N ALA A 64 6.07 -1.98 -13.92
CA ALA A 64 6.43 -3.05 -12.99
C ALA A 64 5.76 -4.40 -13.28
N GLY A 65 4.87 -4.47 -14.25
CA GLY A 65 4.23 -5.71 -14.66
C GLY A 65 5.21 -6.79 -15.15
N ILE A 66 6.37 -6.39 -15.64
CA ILE A 66 7.36 -7.34 -16.16
C ILE A 66 8.14 -8.05 -15.04
N THR A 67 8.42 -7.34 -13.94
CA THR A 67 9.17 -7.92 -12.82
C THR A 67 8.33 -8.82 -11.91
N GLU A 68 7.04 -8.56 -11.78
CA GLU A 68 6.11 -9.40 -11.02
C GLU A 68 5.84 -10.73 -11.73
N ALA A 69 5.75 -10.72 -13.06
CA ALA A 69 5.60 -11.94 -13.86
C ALA A 69 6.79 -12.89 -13.73
N ILE A 70 8.00 -12.40 -13.47
CA ILE A 70 9.22 -13.20 -13.33
C ILE A 70 9.38 -13.75 -11.90
N SER A 71 8.98 -12.99 -10.88
CA SER A 71 9.17 -13.38 -9.48
C SER A 71 8.00 -14.14 -8.85
N GLY A 72 6.84 -14.14 -9.46
CA GLY A 72 5.64 -14.85 -8.98
C GLY A 72 5.08 -14.35 -7.63
N LYS A 73 5.60 -13.26 -7.09
CA LYS A 73 5.17 -12.67 -5.82
C LYS A 73 4.55 -11.31 -6.05
N LYS A 74 3.27 -11.15 -5.69
CA LYS A 74 2.62 -9.83 -5.62
C LYS A 74 3.23 -9.01 -4.49
N SER A 75 3.79 -7.84 -4.83
CA SER A 75 4.24 -6.87 -3.83
C SER A 75 3.15 -5.81 -3.63
N TYR A 76 2.49 -5.85 -2.49
CA TYR A 76 1.46 -4.87 -2.14
C TYR A 76 2.02 -3.54 -1.63
N THR A 77 3.30 -3.49 -1.28
CA THR A 77 3.95 -2.27 -0.78
C THR A 77 4.44 -1.35 -1.89
N LYS A 78 4.53 -1.85 -3.11
CA LYS A 78 5.01 -1.09 -4.25
C LYS A 78 4.07 0.07 -4.58
N GLY A 79 4.62 1.27 -4.71
CA GLY A 79 3.85 2.49 -4.95
C GLY A 79 3.09 3.02 -3.73
N VAL A 80 3.26 2.41 -2.56
CA VAL A 80 2.70 2.88 -1.30
C VAL A 80 3.82 3.35 -0.39
N LYS A 81 3.78 4.62 0.00
CA LYS A 81 4.69 5.21 0.98
C LYS A 81 3.90 5.60 2.22
N VAL A 82 4.38 5.17 3.37
CA VAL A 82 3.76 5.45 4.67
C VAL A 82 4.70 6.31 5.49
N GLU A 83 4.17 7.38 6.05
CA GLU A 83 4.84 8.24 7.00
C GLU A 83 4.03 8.28 8.29
N ILE A 84 4.63 7.82 9.37
CA ILE A 84 4.03 7.86 10.70
C ILE A 84 4.41 9.17 11.36
N LEU A 85 3.41 10.01 11.66
CA LEU A 85 3.61 11.38 12.14
C LEU A 85 3.81 11.43 13.66
N ASP A 86 3.13 10.56 14.36
CA ASP A 86 3.24 10.33 15.80
C ASP A 86 2.84 8.87 16.08
N SER A 87 2.94 8.42 17.30
CA SER A 87 2.65 7.02 17.65
C SER A 87 1.22 6.56 17.34
N LYS A 88 0.35 7.43 16.83
CA LYS A 88 -1.09 7.17 16.65
C LYS A 88 -1.62 7.52 15.28
N SER A 89 -0.87 8.27 14.45
CA SER A 89 -1.34 8.72 13.14
C SER A 89 -0.37 8.43 12.01
N ALA A 90 -0.91 8.12 10.85
CA ALA A 90 -0.16 7.83 9.64
C ALA A 90 -0.68 8.66 8.46
N LYS A 91 0.25 9.06 7.59
CA LYS A 91 -0.03 9.63 6.27
C LYS A 91 0.39 8.63 5.21
N ILE A 92 -0.43 8.45 4.20
CA ILE A 92 -0.23 7.44 3.16
C ILE A 92 -0.22 8.15 1.80
N ASP A 93 0.86 7.97 1.05
CA ASP A 93 0.99 8.43 -0.32
C ASP A 93 0.96 7.21 -1.25
N VAL A 94 0.04 7.23 -2.22
CA VAL A 94 -0.20 6.13 -3.15
C VAL A 94 0.07 6.59 -4.57
N SER A 95 0.84 5.81 -5.31
CA SER A 95 1.09 6.01 -6.73
C SER A 95 0.49 4.87 -7.53
N ILE A 96 -0.39 5.17 -8.48
CA ILE A 96 -1.13 4.20 -9.28
C ILE A 96 -1.12 4.51 -10.77
N VAL A 97 -1.37 3.47 -11.55
CA VAL A 97 -1.76 3.54 -12.96
C VAL A 97 -3.23 3.11 -13.05
N VAL A 98 -4.04 3.87 -13.74
CA VAL A 98 -5.47 3.59 -13.93
C VAL A 98 -5.75 2.98 -15.29
N GLU A 99 -6.84 2.26 -15.43
CA GLU A 99 -7.33 1.79 -16.72
C GLU A 99 -7.97 2.93 -17.52
N TYR A 100 -7.78 2.91 -18.85
CA TYR A 100 -8.42 3.86 -19.74
C TYR A 100 -9.94 3.79 -19.60
N GLY A 101 -10.58 4.94 -19.60
CA GLY A 101 -12.03 5.07 -19.43
C GLY A 101 -12.49 5.23 -17.97
N THR A 102 -11.59 5.08 -17.02
CA THR A 102 -11.89 5.28 -15.60
C THR A 102 -11.99 6.77 -15.25
N ARG A 103 -13.02 7.16 -14.50
CA ARG A 103 -13.10 8.52 -13.95
C ARG A 103 -12.14 8.68 -12.78
N ILE A 104 -11.07 9.45 -13.00
CA ILE A 104 -10.01 9.67 -12.00
C ILE A 104 -10.54 10.20 -10.66
N PRO A 105 -11.45 11.19 -10.59
CA PRO A 105 -11.98 11.66 -9.31
C PRO A 105 -12.70 10.59 -8.51
N ASP A 106 -13.44 9.71 -9.17
CA ASP A 106 -14.21 8.66 -8.52
C ASP A 106 -13.29 7.60 -7.93
N ILE A 107 -12.32 7.13 -8.74
CA ILE A 107 -11.35 6.13 -8.26
C ILE A 107 -10.44 6.67 -7.16
N ALA A 108 -10.02 7.93 -7.26
CA ALA A 108 -9.23 8.57 -6.21
C ALA A 108 -10.00 8.64 -4.88
N PHE A 109 -11.26 9.01 -4.93
CA PHE A 109 -12.12 9.04 -3.74
C PHE A 109 -12.34 7.63 -3.15
N GLU A 110 -12.55 6.63 -3.99
CA GLU A 110 -12.69 5.24 -3.55
C GLU A 110 -11.42 4.72 -2.88
N ILE A 111 -10.25 5.01 -3.44
CA ILE A 111 -8.95 4.67 -2.86
C ILE A 111 -8.80 5.33 -1.48
N GLN A 112 -9.05 6.64 -1.38
CA GLN A 112 -8.95 7.36 -0.12
C GLN A 112 -9.84 6.75 0.96
N THR A 113 -11.07 6.41 0.61
CA THR A 113 -12.04 5.84 1.54
C THR A 113 -11.67 4.41 1.96
N LYS A 114 -11.34 3.54 1.00
CA LYS A 114 -10.99 2.14 1.28
C LYS A 114 -9.68 2.01 2.04
N VAL A 115 -8.64 2.74 1.63
CA VAL A 115 -7.33 2.70 2.31
C VAL A 115 -7.46 3.18 3.74
N LYS A 116 -8.11 4.32 3.96
CA LYS A 116 -8.35 4.84 5.31
C LYS A 116 -9.06 3.80 6.17
N LYS A 117 -10.18 3.28 5.70
CA LYS A 117 -10.98 2.28 6.44
C LYS A 117 -10.17 1.02 6.74
N SER A 118 -9.47 0.47 5.75
CA SER A 118 -8.70 -0.76 5.91
C SER A 118 -7.58 -0.58 6.93
N VAL A 119 -6.78 0.45 6.80
CA VAL A 119 -5.66 0.72 7.71
C VAL A 119 -6.15 1.00 9.12
N GLU A 120 -7.12 1.88 9.31
CA GLU A 120 -7.65 2.21 10.65
C GLU A 120 -8.26 1.00 11.35
N THR A 121 -9.00 0.16 10.61
CA THR A 121 -9.64 -1.03 11.17
C THR A 121 -8.63 -2.09 11.57
N MET A 122 -7.60 -2.31 10.73
CA MET A 122 -6.66 -3.43 10.94
C MET A 122 -5.50 -3.07 11.87
N THR A 123 -5.12 -1.81 11.94
CA THR A 123 -3.93 -1.38 12.70
C THR A 123 -4.26 -0.57 13.94
N GLY A 124 -5.45 0.02 14.01
CA GLY A 124 -5.83 0.96 15.07
C GLY A 124 -5.17 2.34 14.94
N LEU A 125 -4.33 2.55 13.92
CA LEU A 125 -3.74 3.86 13.63
C LEU A 125 -4.80 4.77 13.00
N LYS A 126 -4.74 6.06 13.30
CA LYS A 126 -5.56 7.07 12.63
C LYS A 126 -4.89 7.51 11.33
N VAL A 127 -5.60 7.44 10.23
CA VAL A 127 -5.09 7.92 8.94
C VAL A 127 -5.43 9.40 8.78
N SER A 128 -4.41 10.24 8.83
CA SER A 128 -4.53 11.70 8.72
C SER A 128 -4.76 12.18 7.29
N ALA A 129 -4.13 11.51 6.32
CA ALA A 129 -4.28 11.81 4.90
C ALA A 129 -3.96 10.59 4.04
N VAL A 130 -4.69 10.45 2.94
CA VAL A 130 -4.36 9.53 1.83
C VAL A 130 -4.24 10.38 0.58
N ASN A 131 -3.02 10.51 0.07
CA ASN A 131 -2.73 11.21 -1.17
C ASN A 131 -2.64 10.21 -2.31
N VAL A 132 -3.36 10.46 -3.39
CA VAL A 132 -3.38 9.60 -4.57
C VAL A 132 -2.70 10.32 -5.73
N ASN A 133 -1.65 9.71 -6.26
CA ASN A 133 -0.90 10.18 -7.40
C ASN A 133 -1.14 9.26 -8.60
N ILE A 134 -1.77 9.81 -9.64
CA ILE A 134 -2.01 9.09 -10.89
C ILE A 134 -0.78 9.26 -11.78
N GLN A 135 -0.02 8.20 -11.98
CA GLN A 135 1.23 8.23 -12.74
C GLN A 135 1.05 7.91 -14.22
N GLY A 136 -0.04 7.27 -14.58
CA GLY A 136 -0.29 6.90 -15.95
C GLY A 136 -1.66 6.29 -16.17
N VAL A 137 -1.96 6.06 -17.43
CA VAL A 137 -3.19 5.41 -17.91
C VAL A 137 -2.79 4.22 -18.76
N HIS A 138 -3.30 3.04 -18.43
CA HIS A 138 -3.17 1.85 -19.26
C HIS A 138 -4.30 1.83 -20.28
N ALA A 139 -3.93 1.84 -21.56
CA ALA A 139 -4.85 1.65 -22.68
C ALA A 139 -4.52 0.31 -23.34
N ILE A 140 -5.53 -0.52 -23.57
CA ILE A 140 -5.37 -1.78 -24.30
C ILE A 140 -4.89 -1.43 -25.72
N SER A 141 -3.76 -1.98 -26.13
CA SER A 141 -3.31 -1.86 -27.53
C SER A 141 -3.97 -2.97 -28.35
N GLU A 142 -4.29 -2.67 -29.61
CA GLU A 142 -4.89 -3.66 -30.55
C GLU A 142 -4.10 -4.98 -30.64
N LYS A 143 -2.82 -4.99 -30.25
CA LYS A 143 -1.99 -6.19 -30.20
C LYS A 143 -2.28 -7.11 -29.00
N GLU A 144 -2.85 -6.56 -27.92
CA GLU A 144 -3.22 -7.37 -26.73
C GLU A 144 -4.55 -8.05 -26.96
N GLU A 145 -5.48 -7.41 -27.72
CA GLU A 145 -6.76 -8.02 -28.11
C GLU A 145 -6.57 -9.24 -29.02
N GLU A 146 -5.62 -9.18 -30.00
CA GLU A 146 -5.32 -10.32 -30.88
C GLU A 146 -4.71 -11.52 -30.10
N SER A 147 -4.00 -11.28 -29.00
CA SER A 147 -3.42 -12.36 -28.22
C SER A 147 -4.43 -13.05 -27.30
N GLU A 148 -5.47 -12.36 -26.85
CA GLU A 148 -6.55 -12.95 -26.05
C GLU A 148 -7.53 -13.74 -26.92
N GLU A 149 -7.88 -13.26 -28.12
CA GLU A 149 -8.73 -13.99 -29.08
C GLU A 149 -8.11 -15.30 -29.55
N THR A 150 -6.79 -15.33 -29.76
CA THR A 150 -6.10 -16.56 -30.21
C THR A 150 -6.02 -17.63 -29.14
N VAL A 151 -6.01 -17.25 -27.85
CA VAL A 151 -6.02 -18.23 -26.73
C VAL A 151 -7.41 -18.83 -26.51
N GLU A 152 -8.47 -18.07 -26.77
CA GLU A 152 -9.85 -18.58 -26.67
C GLU A 152 -10.21 -19.55 -27.81
N GLU A 153 -9.72 -19.31 -29.03
CA GLU A 153 -9.97 -20.22 -30.17
C GLU A 153 -9.23 -21.56 -30.06
N GLU A 154 -8.03 -21.62 -29.47
CA GLU A 154 -7.30 -22.87 -29.26
C GLU A 154 -7.95 -23.77 -28.20
N ASN A 155 -8.66 -23.21 -27.24
CA ASN A 155 -9.36 -23.98 -26.20
C ASN A 155 -10.75 -24.55 -26.63
N LEU A 156 -11.27 -24.13 -27.77
CA LEU A 156 -12.56 -24.58 -28.28
C LEU A 156 -12.48 -25.77 -29.26
N ASN A 157 -11.26 -26.20 -29.65
CA ASN A 157 -11.05 -27.24 -30.67
C ASN A 157 -10.51 -28.57 -30.13
N ASP A 158 -10.65 -28.83 -28.84
CA ASP A 158 -10.34 -30.12 -28.23
C ASP A 158 -11.62 -30.88 -27.80
#